data_c6d1f15c29d186e8f1d816b534a5b3a3
#
_entry.id   c6d1f15c29d186e8f1d816b534a5b3a3
#
_cell.length_a   1.000
_cell.length_b   1.000
_cell.length_c   1.000
_cell.angle_alpha   90.00
_cell.angle_beta   90.00
_cell.angle_gamma   90.00
#
_symmetry.space_group_name_H-M   'P 1'
#
loop_
_entity.id
_entity.type
_entity.pdbx_description
1 polymer ?
#
loop_
_entity_poly.entity_id
_entity_poly.type
_entity_poly.pdbx_seq_one_letter_code
_entity_poly.pdbx_strand_id
1 'polypeptide(L)'
;MAQRAGTPTLRFFEWQPWAISLGHHQKTSDLDEGRCKADGIDIVHRPTGGRAILHAEELTYSVVMAAGRKSILQVYNDISRALIRGLALYGVDAALQKVQPNFSEEYRSPSSVPCFNSSARYEIEWEGRKLVGSAQRRFHEGERDVVLQHGSILCGPAHMRLVDYLAVTDPAVRGQVRLTLTEKTADLGMITGKTVEREKLAACLRRGFEEAWGITWEERSVPKNFMHKGAGLP
;
A
#
# COMPACT_ATOMS: atom_id res chain seq x y z
N MET A 1 14.36 -18.49 -12.16
CA MET A 1 13.56 -19.64 -11.68
C MET A 1 12.16 -19.47 -12.24
N ALA A 2 11.71 -20.37 -13.10
CA ALA A 2 10.36 -20.36 -13.63
C ALA A 2 9.37 -20.55 -12.46
N GLN A 3 8.66 -19.48 -12.07
CA GLN A 3 7.47 -19.62 -11.25
C GLN A 3 6.54 -20.62 -11.96
N ARG A 4 6.07 -21.65 -11.24
CA ARG A 4 5.01 -22.51 -11.77
C ARG A 4 3.85 -21.59 -12.14
N ALA A 5 3.59 -21.48 -13.43
CA ALA A 5 2.58 -20.60 -13.96
C ALA A 5 1.24 -20.89 -13.28
N GLY A 6 0.71 -19.91 -12.54
CA GLY A 6 -0.60 -19.98 -11.92
C GLY A 6 -0.66 -20.01 -10.38
N THR A 7 0.46 -20.23 -9.66
CA THR A 7 0.44 -20.24 -8.19
C THR A 7 0.55 -18.81 -7.65
N PRO A 8 -0.41 -18.34 -6.82
CA PRO A 8 -0.32 -17.02 -6.22
C PRO A 8 0.88 -16.92 -5.27
N THR A 9 1.45 -15.72 -5.18
CA THR A 9 2.53 -15.40 -4.25
C THR A 9 2.08 -14.27 -3.33
N LEU A 10 2.23 -14.47 -2.02
CA LEU A 10 1.98 -13.45 -1.00
C LEU A 10 3.30 -13.11 -0.32
N ARG A 11 3.56 -11.82 -0.14
CA ARG A 11 4.72 -11.31 0.60
C ARG A 11 4.29 -10.26 1.58
N PHE A 12 4.94 -10.25 2.75
CA PHE A 12 4.92 -9.17 3.72
C PHE A 12 6.34 -8.68 3.94
N PHE A 13 6.55 -7.37 4.03
CA PHE A 13 7.86 -6.77 4.24
C PHE A 13 7.75 -5.36 4.81
N GLU A 14 8.85 -4.88 5.35
CA GLU A 14 9.04 -3.52 5.83
C GLU A 14 10.12 -2.83 4.98
N TRP A 15 10.12 -1.52 5.00
CA TRP A 15 11.09 -0.70 4.28
C TRP A 15 12.22 -0.27 5.20
N GLN A 16 13.47 -0.57 4.82
CA GLN A 16 14.66 -0.13 5.54
C GLN A 16 15.79 0.17 4.55
N PRO A 17 16.19 1.46 4.43
CA PRO A 17 15.61 2.62 5.13
C PRO A 17 14.16 2.87 4.74
N TRP A 18 13.50 3.81 5.43
CA TRP A 18 12.19 4.29 5.01
C TRP A 18 12.25 4.85 3.60
N ALA A 19 11.17 4.77 2.87
CA ALA A 19 11.12 5.21 1.49
C ALA A 19 9.82 5.92 1.15
N ILE A 20 9.89 6.85 0.21
CA ILE A 20 8.70 7.40 -0.43
C ILE A 20 8.54 6.72 -1.79
N SER A 21 7.41 6.01 -1.98
CA SER A 21 7.07 5.50 -3.31
C SER A 21 6.14 6.44 -4.04
N LEU A 22 6.54 6.82 -5.24
CA LEU A 22 5.74 7.56 -6.21
C LEU A 22 4.94 6.59 -7.09
N GLY A 23 3.71 6.96 -7.43
CA GLY A 23 2.95 6.24 -8.45
C GLY A 23 3.57 6.42 -9.84
N HIS A 24 3.26 5.49 -10.75
CA HIS A 24 3.87 5.42 -12.09
C HIS A 24 3.87 6.74 -12.88
N HIS A 25 2.90 7.62 -12.66
CA HIS A 25 2.77 8.90 -13.38
C HIS A 25 3.20 10.13 -12.55
N GLN A 26 3.64 9.95 -11.31
CA GLN A 26 4.12 11.06 -10.48
C GLN A 26 5.59 11.39 -10.80
N LYS A 27 5.95 12.65 -10.55
CA LYS A 27 7.32 13.14 -10.77
C LYS A 27 8.04 13.26 -9.43
N THR A 28 9.36 13.04 -9.44
CA THR A 28 10.20 13.28 -8.25
C THR A 28 10.19 14.74 -7.84
N SER A 29 9.98 15.67 -8.79
CA SER A 29 9.81 17.10 -8.52
C SER A 29 8.62 17.46 -7.60
N ASP A 30 7.73 16.50 -7.32
CA ASP A 30 6.66 16.68 -6.34
C ASP A 30 7.19 16.58 -4.89
N LEU A 31 8.48 16.16 -4.72
CA LEU A 31 9.14 15.97 -3.44
C LEU A 31 10.33 16.92 -3.27
N ASP A 32 10.63 17.28 -2.03
CA ASP A 32 11.89 17.89 -1.60
C ASP A 32 12.97 16.81 -1.48
N GLU A 33 13.66 16.54 -2.62
CA GLU A 33 14.69 15.50 -2.71
C GLU A 33 15.86 15.78 -1.76
N GLY A 34 16.19 17.07 -1.52
CA GLY A 34 17.24 17.48 -0.59
C GLY A 34 16.93 17.05 0.84
N ARG A 35 15.71 17.29 1.27
CA ARG A 35 15.22 16.89 2.58
C ARG A 35 15.10 15.36 2.72
N CYS A 36 14.59 14.68 1.70
CA CYS A 36 14.54 13.21 1.70
C CYS A 36 15.95 12.63 1.92
N LYS A 37 16.94 13.13 1.18
CA LYS A 37 18.34 12.70 1.31
C LYS A 37 18.94 13.00 2.69
N ALA A 38 18.66 14.19 3.24
CA ALA A 38 19.16 14.59 4.56
C ALA A 38 18.62 13.69 5.69
N ASP A 39 17.37 13.25 5.56
CA ASP A 39 16.69 12.39 6.53
C ASP A 39 16.86 10.88 6.23
N GLY A 40 17.63 10.50 5.21
CA GLY A 40 17.89 9.11 4.82
C GLY A 40 16.64 8.40 4.27
N ILE A 41 15.75 9.15 3.61
CA ILE A 41 14.53 8.61 2.99
C ILE A 41 14.81 8.32 1.51
N ASP A 42 14.63 7.06 1.09
CA ASP A 42 14.74 6.68 -0.31
C ASP A 42 13.52 7.14 -1.13
N ILE A 43 13.73 7.47 -2.41
CA ILE A 43 12.67 7.77 -3.35
C ILE A 43 12.64 6.70 -4.42
N VAL A 44 11.50 6.04 -4.59
CA VAL A 44 11.30 4.95 -5.56
C VAL A 44 10.03 5.15 -6.38
N HIS A 45 10.01 4.62 -7.61
CA HIS A 45 8.78 4.55 -8.41
C HIS A 45 8.23 3.12 -8.36
N ARG A 46 6.95 3.00 -8.02
CA ARG A 46 6.26 1.72 -8.08
C ARG A 46 5.61 1.50 -9.45
N PRO A 47 5.48 0.25 -9.92
CA PRO A 47 4.90 -0.05 -11.24
C PRO A 47 3.38 0.22 -11.31
N THR A 48 2.74 0.44 -10.17
CA THR A 48 1.30 0.72 -10.06
C THR A 48 1.02 2.22 -10.03
N GLY A 49 -0.21 2.61 -10.31
CA GLY A 49 -0.67 3.99 -10.18
C GLY A 49 -0.84 4.42 -8.71
N GLY A 50 -1.54 5.53 -8.52
CA GLY A 50 -1.83 6.15 -7.22
C GLY A 50 -0.86 7.29 -6.88
N ARG A 51 -0.94 7.77 -5.64
CA ARG A 51 -0.21 8.95 -5.14
C ARG A 51 0.96 8.54 -4.25
N ALA A 52 1.82 9.50 -3.89
CA ALA A 52 2.97 9.29 -3.01
C ALA A 52 2.57 8.68 -1.66
N ILE A 53 3.36 7.74 -1.18
CA ILE A 53 3.26 7.13 0.15
C ILE A 53 4.63 7.18 0.80
N LEU A 54 4.69 7.59 2.07
CA LEU A 54 5.85 7.36 2.92
C LEU A 54 5.67 6.00 3.62
N HIS A 55 6.53 5.06 3.25
CA HIS A 55 6.62 3.73 3.85
C HIS A 55 7.40 3.80 5.16
N ALA A 56 6.68 4.05 6.24
CA ALA A 56 7.20 4.22 7.58
C ALA A 56 6.16 3.75 8.60
N GLU A 57 6.58 2.97 9.58
CA GLU A 57 5.69 2.34 10.58
C GLU A 57 4.49 1.63 9.94
N GLU A 58 4.75 0.83 8.95
CA GLU A 58 3.74 0.05 8.23
C GLU A 58 4.18 -1.40 8.03
N LEU A 59 3.24 -2.24 7.60
CA LEU A 59 3.51 -3.54 6.99
C LEU A 59 3.06 -3.49 5.53
N THR A 60 4.00 -3.59 4.60
CA THR A 60 3.68 -3.69 3.17
C THR A 60 3.30 -5.12 2.83
N TYR A 61 2.19 -5.30 2.10
CA TYR A 61 1.85 -6.57 1.48
C TYR A 61 1.99 -6.52 -0.04
N SER A 62 2.23 -7.66 -0.67
CA SER A 62 2.23 -7.80 -2.13
C SER A 62 1.67 -9.16 -2.53
N VAL A 63 0.70 -9.17 -3.42
CA VAL A 63 0.10 -10.36 -4.04
C VAL A 63 0.36 -10.35 -5.53
N VAL A 64 0.96 -11.42 -6.04
CA VAL A 64 1.11 -11.67 -7.48
C VAL A 64 0.35 -12.94 -7.82
N MET A 65 -0.57 -12.88 -8.78
CA MET A 65 -1.38 -14.03 -9.17
C MET A 65 -1.83 -13.94 -10.63
N ALA A 66 -2.17 -15.09 -11.22
CA ALA A 66 -2.88 -15.09 -12.50
C ALA A 66 -4.29 -14.52 -12.31
N ALA A 67 -4.71 -13.62 -13.19
CA ALA A 67 -6.05 -13.03 -13.14
C ALA A 67 -7.15 -14.02 -13.55
N GLY A 68 -6.81 -14.96 -14.41
CA GLY A 68 -7.79 -15.87 -15.02
C GLY A 68 -8.87 -15.07 -15.76
N ARG A 69 -10.13 -15.44 -15.55
CA ARG A 69 -11.29 -14.73 -16.11
C ARG A 69 -11.82 -13.59 -15.22
N LYS A 70 -11.17 -13.33 -14.10
CA LYS A 70 -11.63 -12.31 -13.13
C LYS A 70 -11.36 -10.91 -13.66
N SER A 71 -12.30 -9.99 -13.46
CA SER A 71 -12.08 -8.56 -13.68
C SER A 71 -11.09 -7.99 -12.64
N ILE A 72 -10.54 -6.82 -12.93
CA ILE A 72 -9.68 -6.08 -11.99
C ILE A 72 -10.38 -5.93 -10.64
N LEU A 73 -11.66 -5.57 -10.66
CA LEU A 73 -12.46 -5.37 -9.46
C LEU A 73 -12.68 -6.65 -8.65
N GLN A 74 -12.94 -7.77 -9.32
CA GLN A 74 -13.12 -9.06 -8.66
C GLN A 74 -11.83 -9.49 -7.92
N VAL A 75 -10.67 -9.37 -8.58
CA VAL A 75 -9.38 -9.68 -7.94
C VAL A 75 -9.12 -8.75 -6.76
N TYR A 76 -9.40 -7.44 -6.94
CA TYR A 76 -9.23 -6.46 -5.87
C TYR A 76 -10.08 -6.81 -4.64
N ASN A 77 -11.36 -7.14 -4.85
CA ASN A 77 -12.28 -7.52 -3.77
C ASN A 77 -11.86 -8.82 -3.08
N ASP A 78 -11.39 -9.82 -3.83
CA ASP A 78 -10.95 -11.09 -3.27
C ASP A 78 -9.75 -10.90 -2.33
N ILE A 79 -8.77 -10.07 -2.74
CA ILE A 79 -7.60 -9.73 -1.91
C ILE A 79 -8.03 -8.91 -0.69
N SER A 80 -8.90 -7.91 -0.88
CA SER A 80 -9.38 -7.07 0.22
C SER A 80 -10.13 -7.85 1.28
N ARG A 81 -10.97 -8.82 0.89
CA ARG A 81 -11.68 -9.71 1.83
C ARG A 81 -10.71 -10.56 2.65
N ALA A 82 -9.65 -11.07 2.03
CA ALA A 82 -8.61 -11.82 2.73
C ALA A 82 -7.86 -10.95 3.75
N LEU A 83 -7.52 -9.71 3.38
CA LEU A 83 -6.89 -8.74 4.30
C LEU A 83 -7.82 -8.40 5.46
N ILE A 84 -9.10 -8.11 5.22
CA ILE A 84 -10.10 -7.83 6.25
C ILE A 84 -10.23 -9.03 7.20
N ARG A 85 -10.27 -10.25 6.66
CA ARG A 85 -10.31 -11.45 7.50
C ARG A 85 -9.07 -11.55 8.40
N GLY A 86 -7.89 -11.24 7.86
CA GLY A 86 -6.65 -11.22 8.63
C GLY A 86 -6.63 -10.12 9.71
N LEU A 87 -7.14 -8.92 9.40
CA LEU A 87 -7.29 -7.84 10.38
C LEU A 87 -8.26 -8.23 11.51
N ALA A 88 -9.37 -8.91 11.17
CA ALA A 88 -10.30 -9.43 12.17
C ALA A 88 -9.64 -10.48 13.09
N LEU A 89 -8.78 -11.36 12.55
CA LEU A 89 -7.97 -12.30 13.35
C LEU A 89 -6.93 -11.59 14.23
N TYR A 90 -6.46 -10.41 13.82
CA TYR A 90 -5.59 -9.56 14.63
C TYR A 90 -6.36 -8.79 15.72
N GLY A 91 -7.70 -8.76 15.67
CA GLY A 91 -8.58 -8.07 16.62
C GLY A 91 -9.06 -6.70 16.15
N VAL A 92 -9.00 -6.40 14.84
CA VAL A 92 -9.43 -5.13 14.26
C VAL A 92 -10.59 -5.37 13.30
N ASP A 93 -11.74 -4.76 13.58
CA ASP A 93 -12.93 -4.81 12.74
C ASP A 93 -12.83 -3.71 11.67
N ALA A 94 -12.30 -4.07 10.51
CA ALA A 94 -12.14 -3.20 9.35
C ALA A 94 -13.16 -3.56 8.27
N ALA A 95 -13.56 -2.58 7.47
CA ALA A 95 -14.54 -2.73 6.42
C ALA A 95 -14.01 -2.28 5.05
N LEU A 96 -14.61 -2.80 3.98
CA LEU A 96 -14.34 -2.34 2.62
C LEU A 96 -15.21 -1.12 2.31
N GLN A 97 -14.59 0.00 1.96
CA GLN A 97 -15.29 1.18 1.52
C GLN A 97 -16.03 0.92 0.20
N LYS A 98 -17.31 1.32 0.13
CA LYS A 98 -18.16 1.11 -1.06
C LYS A 98 -18.40 2.40 -1.86
N VAL A 99 -17.83 3.52 -1.47
CA VAL A 99 -18.10 4.84 -2.09
C VAL A 99 -17.31 5.02 -3.38
N GLN A 100 -17.94 5.66 -4.38
CA GLN A 100 -17.28 6.07 -5.63
C GLN A 100 -16.81 7.52 -5.52
N PRO A 101 -15.51 7.81 -5.34
CA PRO A 101 -15.03 9.18 -5.40
C PRO A 101 -15.06 9.72 -6.85
N ASN A 102 -15.27 11.02 -6.99
CA ASN A 102 -15.15 11.71 -8.27
C ASN A 102 -13.68 12.06 -8.55
N PHE A 103 -12.95 11.14 -9.18
CA PHE A 103 -11.51 11.26 -9.41
C PHE A 103 -11.07 12.51 -10.21
N SER A 104 -11.94 13.05 -11.08
CA SER A 104 -11.54 14.14 -12.00
C SER A 104 -11.28 15.47 -11.30
N GLU A 105 -11.87 15.72 -10.16
CA GLU A 105 -11.68 16.96 -9.38
C GLU A 105 -10.55 16.84 -8.36
N GLU A 106 -10.41 15.67 -7.71
CA GLU A 106 -9.38 15.43 -6.69
C GLU A 106 -7.93 15.46 -7.25
N TYR A 107 -7.74 15.07 -8.51
CA TYR A 107 -6.40 14.98 -9.13
C TYR A 107 -5.80 16.33 -9.56
N ARG A 108 -6.55 17.43 -9.52
CA ARG A 108 -6.11 18.76 -9.99
C ARG A 108 -5.56 19.67 -8.88
N SER A 109 -5.68 19.29 -7.62
CA SER A 109 -5.22 20.09 -6.49
C SER A 109 -3.76 19.79 -6.10
N PRO A 110 -2.92 20.78 -5.73
CA PRO A 110 -1.60 20.56 -5.14
C PRO A 110 -1.63 19.70 -3.87
N SER A 111 -2.75 19.73 -3.13
CA SER A 111 -2.98 18.88 -1.96
C SER A 111 -3.19 17.39 -2.30
N SER A 112 -3.29 17.03 -3.58
CA SER A 112 -3.55 15.67 -4.05
C SER A 112 -2.29 14.79 -4.17
N VAL A 113 -1.10 15.28 -3.87
CA VAL A 113 0.17 14.53 -3.97
C VAL A 113 0.22 13.30 -3.04
N PRO A 114 -0.23 13.36 -1.77
CA PRO A 114 -0.25 12.19 -0.89
C PRO A 114 -1.33 11.16 -1.26
N CYS A 115 -0.98 9.87 -1.24
CA CYS A 115 -1.89 8.78 -1.56
C CYS A 115 -3.09 8.66 -0.60
N PHE A 116 -2.86 8.94 0.68
CA PHE A 116 -3.91 8.84 1.69
C PHE A 116 -4.87 10.04 1.69
N ASN A 117 -4.61 11.05 0.86
CA ASN A 117 -5.49 12.20 0.70
C ASN A 117 -6.60 11.98 -0.35
N SER A 118 -6.45 10.96 -1.22
CA SER A 118 -7.46 10.61 -2.20
C SER A 118 -8.06 9.24 -1.88
N SER A 119 -9.38 9.13 -1.85
CA SER A 119 -10.07 7.86 -1.69
C SER A 119 -10.03 7.10 -3.02
N ALA A 120 -9.28 6.00 -3.10
CA ALA A 120 -9.44 5.04 -4.20
C ALA A 120 -10.72 4.22 -3.98
N ARG A 121 -11.29 3.66 -5.06
CA ARG A 121 -12.40 2.71 -4.92
C ARG A 121 -11.93 1.51 -4.11
N TYR A 122 -12.74 1.08 -3.11
CA TYR A 122 -12.53 -0.16 -2.36
C TYR A 122 -11.32 -0.18 -1.42
N GLU A 123 -11.07 0.90 -0.70
CA GLU A 123 -10.09 0.92 0.37
C GLU A 123 -10.59 0.19 1.61
N ILE A 124 -9.67 -0.33 2.42
CA ILE A 124 -10.01 -0.93 3.70
C ILE A 124 -9.92 0.18 4.75
N GLU A 125 -11.02 0.39 5.44
CA GLU A 125 -11.21 1.47 6.41
C GLU A 125 -11.56 0.93 7.79
N TRP A 126 -11.27 1.74 8.78
CA TRP A 126 -11.75 1.60 10.14
C TRP A 126 -12.48 2.91 10.53
N GLU A 127 -13.77 2.81 10.88
CA GLU A 127 -14.63 3.96 11.21
C GLU A 127 -14.56 5.11 10.16
N GLY A 128 -14.61 4.77 8.88
CA GLY A 128 -14.56 5.73 7.79
C GLY A 128 -13.18 6.35 7.52
N ARG A 129 -12.13 5.89 8.21
CA ARG A 129 -10.74 6.31 8.01
C ARG A 129 -9.93 5.21 7.37
N LYS A 130 -9.17 5.55 6.35
CA LYS A 130 -8.33 4.62 5.59
C LYS A 130 -7.27 3.98 6.48
N LEU A 131 -7.32 2.66 6.58
CA LEU A 131 -6.34 1.84 7.31
C LEU A 131 -5.35 1.17 6.37
N VAL A 132 -5.83 0.72 5.19
CA VAL A 132 -4.99 0.07 4.18
C VAL A 132 -5.14 0.77 2.84
N GLY A 133 -4.02 1.25 2.30
CA GLY A 133 -3.95 1.78 0.94
C GLY A 133 -3.44 0.71 -0.01
N SER A 134 -4.15 0.48 -1.12
CA SER A 134 -3.80 -0.55 -2.10
C SER A 134 -3.75 0.00 -3.52
N ALA A 135 -2.85 -0.56 -4.32
CA ALA A 135 -2.75 -0.28 -5.75
C ALA A 135 -2.60 -1.58 -6.53
N GLN A 136 -3.22 -1.65 -7.71
CA GLN A 136 -3.21 -2.84 -8.55
C GLN A 136 -2.76 -2.49 -9.98
N ARG A 137 -2.03 -3.39 -10.60
CA ARG A 137 -1.72 -3.37 -12.03
C ARG A 137 -1.87 -4.76 -12.62
N ARG A 138 -2.43 -4.81 -13.83
CA ARG A 138 -2.49 -6.03 -14.66
C ARG A 138 -1.41 -5.94 -15.73
N PHE A 139 -0.67 -7.03 -15.88
CA PHE A 139 0.33 -7.23 -16.93
C PHE A 139 -0.17 -8.28 -17.88
N HIS A 140 -0.07 -8.00 -19.18
CA HIS A 140 -0.43 -8.93 -20.25
C HIS A 140 0.87 -9.53 -20.79
N GLU A 141 1.11 -10.81 -20.57
CA GLU A 141 2.27 -11.56 -21.07
C GLU A 141 1.79 -12.71 -21.98
N GLY A 142 1.62 -12.42 -23.26
CA GLY A 142 1.06 -13.36 -24.22
C GLY A 142 -0.38 -13.72 -23.86
N GLU A 143 -0.66 -15.02 -23.67
CA GLU A 143 -1.98 -15.51 -23.26
C GLU A 143 -2.25 -15.41 -21.75
N ARG A 144 -1.31 -14.88 -20.96
CA ARG A 144 -1.38 -14.85 -19.50
C ARG A 144 -1.56 -13.43 -18.99
N ASP A 145 -2.60 -13.27 -18.20
CA ASP A 145 -2.83 -12.06 -17.42
C ASP A 145 -2.33 -12.27 -15.99
N VAL A 146 -1.32 -11.48 -15.60
CA VAL A 146 -0.79 -11.48 -14.24
C VAL A 146 -1.19 -10.19 -13.55
N VAL A 147 -1.71 -10.31 -12.33
CA VAL A 147 -2.04 -9.17 -11.47
C VAL A 147 -1.00 -9.05 -10.38
N LEU A 148 -0.49 -7.84 -10.22
CA LEU A 148 0.20 -7.37 -9.02
C LEU A 148 -0.74 -6.45 -8.26
N GLN A 149 -1.07 -6.81 -7.02
CA GLN A 149 -1.68 -5.87 -6.06
C GLN A 149 -0.78 -5.78 -4.84
N HIS A 150 -0.48 -4.57 -4.42
CA HIS A 150 0.29 -4.31 -3.22
C HIS A 150 -0.29 -3.12 -2.46
N GLY A 151 0.10 -2.99 -1.20
CA GLY A 151 -0.39 -1.90 -0.37
C GLY A 151 0.27 -1.83 0.98
N SER A 152 -0.03 -0.74 1.69
CA SER A 152 0.48 -0.41 3.01
C SER A 152 -0.62 -0.57 4.04
N ILE A 153 -0.34 -1.33 5.09
CA ILE A 153 -1.16 -1.46 6.28
C ILE A 153 -0.52 -0.57 7.34
N LEU A 154 -1.19 0.51 7.70
CA LEU A 154 -0.65 1.50 8.64
C LEU A 154 -0.57 0.92 10.05
N CYS A 155 0.65 0.86 10.61
CA CYS A 155 0.90 0.35 11.95
C CYS A 155 1.11 1.47 12.97
N GLY A 156 1.49 2.68 12.52
CA GLY A 156 1.71 3.85 13.34
C GLY A 156 1.56 5.15 12.54
N PRO A 157 1.73 6.32 13.20
CA PRO A 157 1.42 7.62 12.63
C PRO A 157 2.50 8.17 11.69
N ALA A 158 3.64 7.51 11.51
CA ALA A 158 4.78 8.07 10.78
C ALA A 158 4.49 8.38 9.29
N HIS A 159 3.47 7.74 8.68
CA HIS A 159 3.02 8.05 7.33
C HIS A 159 2.62 9.53 7.17
N MET A 160 2.16 10.20 8.22
CA MET A 160 1.80 11.63 8.21
C MET A 160 2.99 12.55 7.96
N ARG A 161 4.23 12.09 8.22
CA ARG A 161 5.46 12.83 7.93
C ARG A 161 5.70 13.01 6.44
N LEU A 162 4.98 12.33 5.56
CA LEU A 162 5.04 12.57 4.10
C LEU A 162 4.91 14.07 3.77
N VAL A 163 4.08 14.80 4.51
CA VAL A 163 3.90 16.25 4.33
C VAL A 163 5.20 17.03 4.44
N ASP A 164 6.14 16.54 5.24
CA ASP A 164 7.44 17.20 5.46
C ASP A 164 8.37 17.11 4.24
N TYR A 165 8.11 16.14 3.37
CA TYR A 165 8.89 15.83 2.17
C TYR A 165 8.25 16.30 0.86
N LEU A 166 7.09 16.96 0.92
CA LEU A 166 6.46 17.53 -0.29
C LEU A 166 7.18 18.81 -0.73
N ALA A 167 7.35 18.99 -2.04
CA ALA A 167 7.90 20.21 -2.64
C ALA A 167 6.92 21.41 -2.55
N VAL A 168 5.94 21.37 -1.67
CA VAL A 168 4.96 22.42 -1.42
C VAL A 168 5.57 23.43 -0.44
N THR A 169 5.74 24.68 -0.85
CA THR A 169 6.34 25.73 -0.01
C THR A 169 5.31 26.51 0.82
N ASP A 170 4.04 26.52 0.38
CA ASP A 170 2.96 27.23 1.09
C ASP A 170 2.61 26.52 2.42
N PRO A 171 2.80 27.17 3.58
CA PRO A 171 2.49 26.59 4.88
C PRO A 171 1.00 26.26 5.06
N ALA A 172 0.09 27.02 4.43
CA ALA A 172 -1.35 26.80 4.53
C ALA A 172 -1.72 25.51 3.80
N VAL A 173 -1.16 25.26 2.61
CA VAL A 173 -1.37 24.02 1.85
C VAL A 173 -0.80 22.82 2.63
N ARG A 174 0.40 22.95 3.20
CA ARG A 174 1.00 21.88 4.04
C ARG A 174 0.13 21.57 5.27
N GLY A 175 -0.37 22.62 5.92
CA GLY A 175 -1.29 22.48 7.06
C GLY A 175 -2.56 21.73 6.69
N GLN A 176 -3.17 22.08 5.55
CA GLN A 176 -4.38 21.42 5.04
C GLN A 176 -4.12 19.93 4.70
N VAL A 177 -2.98 19.61 4.08
CA VAL A 177 -2.60 18.21 3.78
C VAL A 177 -2.45 17.42 5.08
N ARG A 178 -1.76 17.98 6.08
CA ARG A 178 -1.57 17.34 7.39
C ARG A 178 -2.91 17.07 8.08
N LEU A 179 -3.79 18.08 8.12
CA LEU A 179 -5.13 17.94 8.70
C LEU A 179 -5.91 16.83 8.00
N THR A 180 -5.91 16.83 6.67
CA THR A 180 -6.62 15.82 5.88
C THR A 180 -6.07 14.41 6.15
N LEU A 181 -4.75 14.22 6.24
CA LEU A 181 -4.16 12.92 6.60
C LEU A 181 -4.62 12.49 8.00
N THR A 182 -4.60 13.39 8.97
CA THR A 182 -5.03 13.10 10.34
C THR A 182 -6.51 12.68 10.41
N GLU A 183 -7.38 13.35 9.66
CA GLU A 183 -8.82 13.07 9.67
C GLU A 183 -9.20 11.82 8.87
N LYS A 184 -8.51 11.59 7.74
CA LYS A 184 -8.88 10.53 6.79
C LYS A 184 -8.13 9.21 6.98
N THR A 185 -7.12 9.13 7.86
CA THR A 185 -6.37 7.90 8.08
C THR A 185 -6.50 7.39 9.49
N ALA A 186 -6.37 6.08 9.66
CA ALA A 186 -6.24 5.39 10.92
C ALA A 186 -5.03 4.45 10.85
N ASP A 187 -4.39 4.19 11.96
CA ASP A 187 -3.35 3.17 12.08
C ASP A 187 -3.67 2.17 13.19
N LEU A 188 -3.07 0.99 13.12
CA LEU A 188 -3.34 -0.09 14.06
C LEU A 188 -2.91 0.24 15.49
N GLY A 189 -1.86 1.05 15.66
CA GLY A 189 -1.40 1.50 16.99
C GLY A 189 -2.47 2.32 17.68
N MET A 190 -3.06 3.27 16.96
CA MET A 190 -4.16 4.10 17.45
C MET A 190 -5.42 3.25 17.75
N ILE A 191 -5.78 2.33 16.84
CA ILE A 191 -7.00 1.48 16.99
C ILE A 191 -6.87 0.55 18.20
N THR A 192 -5.71 -0.07 18.37
CA THR A 192 -5.51 -1.08 19.43
C THR A 192 -5.01 -0.51 20.75
N GLY A 193 -4.52 0.74 20.74
CA GLY A 193 -3.88 1.36 21.90
C GLY A 193 -2.52 0.71 22.28
N LYS A 194 -1.89 -0.06 21.35
CA LYS A 194 -0.68 -0.82 21.61
C LYS A 194 0.31 -0.70 20.44
N THR A 195 1.59 -0.94 20.71
CA THR A 195 2.58 -1.14 19.66
C THR A 195 2.23 -2.37 18.83
N VAL A 196 2.26 -2.21 17.51
CA VAL A 196 1.90 -3.29 16.56
C VAL A 196 3.02 -4.31 16.46
N GLU A 197 2.70 -5.55 16.79
CA GLU A 197 3.57 -6.71 16.57
C GLU A 197 3.45 -7.16 15.11
N ARG A 198 4.36 -6.69 14.24
CA ARG A 198 4.27 -6.88 12.79
C ARG A 198 4.33 -8.34 12.35
N GLU A 199 5.11 -9.16 13.04
CA GLU A 199 5.17 -10.61 12.78
C GLU A 199 3.83 -11.29 13.07
N LYS A 200 3.19 -10.94 14.18
CA LYS A 200 1.86 -11.43 14.53
C LYS A 200 0.80 -10.94 13.54
N LEU A 201 0.89 -9.65 13.14
CA LEU A 201 0.01 -9.11 12.10
C LEU A 201 0.17 -9.89 10.79
N ALA A 202 1.39 -10.10 10.32
CA ALA A 202 1.68 -10.87 9.11
C ALA A 202 1.13 -12.31 9.19
N ALA A 203 1.27 -12.97 10.35
CA ALA A 203 0.72 -14.31 10.58
C ALA A 203 -0.82 -14.32 10.52
N CYS A 204 -1.48 -13.33 11.14
CA CYS A 204 -2.94 -13.17 11.06
C CYS A 204 -3.41 -12.90 9.62
N LEU A 205 -2.72 -12.02 8.90
CA LEU A 205 -3.04 -11.73 7.50
C LEU A 205 -2.86 -12.96 6.61
N ARG A 206 -1.74 -13.70 6.75
CA ARG A 206 -1.51 -14.97 6.05
C ARG A 206 -2.69 -15.92 6.26
N ARG A 207 -3.09 -16.12 7.51
CA ARG A 207 -4.24 -16.97 7.86
C ARG A 207 -5.54 -16.44 7.26
N GLY A 208 -5.74 -15.12 7.23
CA GLY A 208 -6.88 -14.48 6.58
C GLY A 208 -6.99 -14.84 5.10
N PHE A 209 -5.85 -14.87 4.38
CA PHE A 209 -5.79 -15.35 3.00
C PHE A 209 -6.09 -16.84 2.90
N GLU A 210 -5.54 -17.68 3.79
CA GLU A 210 -5.79 -19.12 3.80
C GLU A 210 -7.28 -19.43 3.97
N GLU A 211 -7.93 -18.77 4.93
CA GLU A 211 -9.36 -18.94 5.20
C GLU A 211 -10.23 -18.40 4.07
N ALA A 212 -9.91 -17.21 3.53
CA ALA A 212 -10.72 -16.58 2.49
C ALA A 212 -10.62 -17.29 1.13
N TRP A 213 -9.47 -17.91 0.83
CA TRP A 213 -9.21 -18.54 -0.47
C TRP A 213 -9.27 -20.07 -0.42
N GLY A 214 -9.37 -20.68 0.76
CA GLY A 214 -9.39 -22.13 0.93
C GLY A 214 -8.07 -22.80 0.52
N ILE A 215 -6.93 -22.18 0.85
CA ILE A 215 -5.58 -22.60 0.48
C ILE A 215 -4.69 -22.70 1.70
N THR A 216 -3.52 -23.33 1.54
CA THR A 216 -2.42 -23.29 2.50
C THR A 216 -1.18 -22.76 1.81
N TRP A 217 -0.48 -21.80 2.44
CA TRP A 217 0.75 -21.22 1.90
C TRP A 217 1.96 -22.08 2.20
N GLU A 218 2.76 -22.36 1.17
CA GLU A 218 4.12 -22.87 1.35
C GLU A 218 5.09 -21.68 1.57
N GLU A 219 5.86 -21.75 2.65
CA GLU A 219 6.90 -20.74 2.89
C GLU A 219 8.10 -20.98 1.96
N ARG A 220 8.58 -19.88 1.37
CA ARG A 220 9.80 -19.89 0.56
C ARG A 220 10.68 -18.75 0.99
N SER A 221 11.95 -19.05 1.29
CA SER A 221 12.95 -18.01 1.50
C SER A 221 13.20 -17.25 0.20
N VAL A 222 13.18 -15.91 0.28
CA VAL A 222 13.63 -15.07 -0.83
C VAL A 222 15.15 -15.18 -0.92
N PRO A 223 15.75 -15.53 -2.09
CA PRO A 223 17.19 -15.52 -2.23
C PRO A 223 17.78 -14.15 -1.87
N LYS A 224 18.81 -14.15 -1.01
CA LYS A 224 19.46 -12.89 -0.53
C LYS A 224 19.92 -11.97 -1.66
N ASN A 225 20.18 -12.48 -2.85
CA ASN A 225 20.62 -11.73 -4.03
C ASN A 225 19.53 -10.79 -4.63
N PHE A 226 18.27 -10.91 -4.20
CA PHE A 226 17.18 -10.00 -4.61
C PHE A 226 17.06 -8.75 -3.73
N MET A 227 17.76 -8.68 -2.59
CA MET A 227 17.65 -7.57 -1.64
C MET A 227 18.50 -6.33 -2.00
N HIS A 228 19.40 -6.40 -3.01
CA HIS A 228 20.41 -5.36 -3.25
C HIS A 228 20.50 -4.78 -4.65
N LYS A 229 19.49 -4.92 -5.49
CA LYS A 229 19.47 -4.17 -6.74
C LYS A 229 18.30 -3.21 -6.75
N GLY A 230 18.55 -1.98 -6.32
CA GLY A 230 17.89 -0.80 -6.85
C GLY A 230 18.18 -0.71 -8.34
N ALA A 231 17.60 -1.62 -9.12
CA ALA A 231 17.70 -1.58 -10.56
C ALA A 231 16.59 -0.64 -11.02
N GLY A 232 16.98 0.53 -11.51
CA GLY A 232 16.15 1.25 -12.45
C GLY A 232 15.68 0.25 -13.51
N LEU A 233 14.40 0.06 -13.61
CA LEU A 233 13.78 -0.62 -14.74
C LEU A 233 13.94 0.30 -15.96
N PRO A 234 14.30 -0.25 -17.14
CA PRO A 234 14.40 0.49 -18.39
C PRO A 234 13.07 1.12 -18.78
#